data_9932ef622d1ef4c744f00f70de0a7f02
#
_entry.id   9932ef622d1ef4c744f00f70de0a7f02
#
_cell.length_a   1.000
_cell.length_b   1.000
_cell.length_c   1.000
_cell.angle_alpha   90.00
_cell.angle_beta   90.00
_cell.angle_gamma   90.00
#
_symmetry.space_group_name_H-M   'P 1'
#
loop_
_entity.id
_entity.type
_entity.pdbx_description
1 polymer ?
#
loop_
_entity_poly.entity_id
_entity_poly.type
_entity_poly.pdbx_seq_one_letter_code
_entity_poly.pdbx_strand_id
1 'polypeptide(L)'
;NLQSITENKIAEFNNAMKDGQNEGAKNIGVIMMDPNTGEVLAMATNRTYSLQNPWNLDTLRYLSADESTKAIHQAERIELKKYYDTDTIDAMTEEAWNAALSEHYTEDQLSNIRNTAQLNQVWNNFCISSTYEPGSTAKPFTVATGLDSGTLTGNETYYCDGGETISGHHISCIKRAGHGVETIQQSLENSCNDALMQMSYAIGPANFSRYQHIFNFGLK
;
A
#
# COMPACT_ATOMS: atom_id res chain seq x y z
N ASN A 1 -11.60 23.90 8.04
CA ASN A 1 -11.67 23.42 6.67
C ASN A 1 -11.64 21.88 6.63
N LEU A 2 -11.79 21.28 5.45
CA LEU A 2 -11.82 19.80 5.30
C LEU A 2 -10.52 19.15 5.75
N GLN A 3 -9.37 19.74 5.47
CA GLN A 3 -8.06 19.25 5.91
C GLN A 3 -8.01 19.08 7.42
N SER A 4 -8.34 20.11 8.19
CA SER A 4 -8.32 20.04 9.66
C SER A 4 -9.34 19.05 10.24
N ILE A 5 -10.51 18.92 9.61
CA ILE A 5 -11.51 17.92 10.02
C ILE A 5 -10.94 16.52 9.81
N THR A 6 -10.32 16.27 8.65
CA THR A 6 -9.71 14.97 8.31
C THR A 6 -8.60 14.61 9.29
N GLU A 7 -7.69 15.55 9.57
CA GLU A 7 -6.60 15.36 10.54
C GLU A 7 -7.12 15.03 11.94
N ASN A 8 -8.14 15.76 12.42
CA ASN A 8 -8.75 15.50 13.70
C ASN A 8 -9.41 14.12 13.76
N LYS A 9 -10.12 13.71 12.69
CA LYS A 9 -10.75 12.38 12.65
C LYS A 9 -9.74 11.25 12.59
N ILE A 10 -8.63 11.43 11.89
CA ILE A 10 -7.51 10.47 11.91
C ILE A 10 -6.95 10.38 13.34
N ALA A 11 -6.73 11.51 14.02
CA ALA A 11 -6.21 11.51 15.38
C ALA A 11 -7.17 10.84 16.37
N GLU A 12 -8.46 11.12 16.29
CA GLU A 12 -9.50 10.46 17.09
C GLU A 12 -9.49 8.94 16.89
N PHE A 13 -9.52 8.49 15.63
CA PHE A 13 -9.50 7.07 15.29
C PHE A 13 -8.21 6.41 15.76
N ASN A 14 -7.06 7.04 15.49
CA ASN A 14 -5.76 6.48 15.90
C ASN A 14 -5.67 6.34 17.43
N ASN A 15 -6.18 7.32 18.17
CA ASN A 15 -6.22 7.25 19.63
C ASN A 15 -7.18 6.15 20.14
N ALA A 16 -8.29 5.92 19.45
CA ALA A 16 -9.21 4.83 19.79
C ALA A 16 -8.61 3.44 19.55
N MET A 17 -7.61 3.33 18.66
CA MET A 17 -6.91 2.08 18.35
C MET A 17 -5.70 1.83 19.27
N LYS A 18 -5.33 2.79 20.14
CA LYS A 18 -4.25 2.59 21.10
C LYS A 18 -4.69 1.63 22.20
N ASP A 19 -3.79 0.74 22.53
CA ASP A 19 -3.87 -0.08 23.75
C ASP A 19 -2.53 0.03 24.51
N GLY A 20 -2.38 -0.67 25.63
CA GLY A 20 -1.16 -0.59 26.44
C GLY A 20 0.12 -1.07 25.74
N GLN A 21 0.04 -1.61 24.53
CA GLN A 21 1.14 -2.15 23.76
C GLN A 21 1.29 -1.53 22.37
N ASN A 22 0.23 -0.90 21.83
CA ASN A 22 0.20 -0.34 20.49
C ASN A 22 -0.02 1.17 20.51
N GLU A 23 0.77 1.91 19.74
CA GLU A 23 0.68 3.36 19.55
C GLU A 23 -0.51 3.79 18.63
N GLY A 24 -1.41 2.87 18.32
CA GLY A 24 -2.56 3.06 17.45
C GLY A 24 -2.44 2.27 16.14
N ALA A 25 -3.16 2.68 15.12
CA ALA A 25 -3.09 2.03 13.81
C ALA A 25 -1.73 2.23 13.15
N LYS A 26 -1.20 1.19 12.50
CA LYS A 26 0.11 1.24 11.84
C LYS A 26 0.18 2.34 10.79
N ASN A 27 -0.80 2.38 9.89
CA ASN A 27 -0.92 3.39 8.85
C ASN A 27 -2.38 3.77 8.63
N ILE A 28 -2.66 5.06 8.63
CA ILE A 28 -3.93 5.64 8.22
C ILE A 28 -3.63 6.66 7.15
N GLY A 29 -4.25 6.55 6.01
CA GLY A 29 -4.20 7.54 4.95
C GLY A 29 -5.62 7.90 4.51
N VAL A 30 -5.91 9.18 4.38
CA VAL A 30 -7.18 9.68 3.87
C VAL A 30 -6.90 10.68 2.76
N ILE A 31 -7.52 10.47 1.60
CA ILE A 31 -7.56 11.41 0.50
C ILE A 31 -9.03 11.73 0.23
N MET A 32 -9.37 13.02 0.26
CA MET A 32 -10.67 13.53 -0.19
C MET A 32 -10.49 14.22 -1.53
N MET A 33 -11.31 13.85 -2.50
CA MET A 33 -11.24 14.39 -3.86
C MET A 33 -12.62 14.76 -4.37
N ASP A 34 -12.72 15.87 -5.09
CA ASP A 34 -13.91 16.18 -5.86
C ASP A 34 -13.98 15.27 -7.10
N PRO A 35 -15.02 14.43 -7.24
CA PRO A 35 -15.11 13.48 -8.34
C PRO A 35 -15.35 14.15 -9.71
N ASN A 36 -15.79 15.40 -9.76
CA ASN A 36 -16.06 16.12 -11.01
C ASN A 36 -14.81 16.82 -11.55
N THR A 37 -13.94 17.29 -10.67
CA THR A 37 -12.78 18.09 -11.05
C THR A 37 -11.43 17.35 -10.84
N GLY A 38 -11.41 16.29 -9.99
CA GLY A 38 -10.20 15.63 -9.57
C GLY A 38 -9.39 16.44 -8.53
N GLU A 39 -9.91 17.56 -8.04
CA GLU A 39 -9.24 18.37 -7.02
C GLU A 39 -9.12 17.62 -5.71
N VAL A 40 -7.90 17.57 -5.14
CA VAL A 40 -7.65 17.01 -3.80
C VAL A 40 -8.02 18.05 -2.76
N LEU A 41 -9.11 17.82 -2.04
CA LEU A 41 -9.67 18.72 -1.02
C LEU A 41 -9.01 18.53 0.35
N ALA A 42 -8.55 17.32 0.65
CA ALA A 42 -7.77 16.99 1.86
C ALA A 42 -6.91 15.75 1.61
N MET A 43 -5.73 15.73 2.22
CA MET A 43 -4.83 14.57 2.25
C MET A 43 -4.13 14.54 3.60
N ALA A 44 -4.33 13.47 4.37
CA ALA A 44 -3.79 13.39 5.72
C ALA A 44 -3.43 11.95 6.09
N THR A 45 -2.46 11.82 7.02
CA THR A 45 -1.99 10.53 7.56
C THR A 45 -1.90 10.61 9.10
N ASN A 46 -1.78 9.45 9.75
CA ASN A 46 -1.54 9.40 11.20
C ASN A 46 -0.06 9.62 11.58
N ARG A 47 0.86 9.61 10.61
CA ARG A 47 2.27 9.93 10.84
C ARG A 47 2.47 11.42 10.59
N THR A 48 2.79 12.17 11.64
CA THR A 48 2.94 13.62 11.57
C THR A 48 4.27 14.06 12.16
N TYR A 49 4.80 15.16 11.64
CA TYR A 49 6.00 15.81 12.17
C TYR A 49 5.85 17.33 12.10
N SER A 50 6.64 18.04 12.90
CA SER A 50 6.64 19.50 12.91
C SER A 50 7.57 20.05 11.84
N LEU A 51 7.08 20.95 10.98
CA LEU A 51 7.91 21.65 10.00
C LEU A 51 8.94 22.60 10.67
N GLN A 52 8.66 23.04 11.91
CA GLN A 52 9.59 23.85 12.69
C GLN A 52 10.72 23.01 13.31
N ASN A 53 10.49 21.73 13.51
CA ASN A 53 11.50 20.77 14.02
C ASN A 53 11.35 19.41 13.35
N PRO A 54 11.67 19.28 12.04
CA PRO A 54 11.51 18.06 11.30
C PRO A 54 12.46 16.95 11.75
N TRP A 55 13.58 17.30 12.40
CA TRP A 55 14.62 16.38 12.87
C TRP A 55 14.31 15.78 14.26
N ASN A 56 13.11 15.98 14.80
CA ASN A 56 12.74 15.44 16.10
C ASN A 56 12.63 13.91 16.03
N LEU A 57 13.55 13.23 16.71
CA LEU A 57 13.62 11.75 16.76
C LEU A 57 12.45 11.11 17.52
N ASP A 58 11.70 11.85 18.33
CA ASP A 58 10.47 11.33 18.97
C ASP A 58 9.44 10.84 17.97
N THR A 59 9.50 11.33 16.73
CA THR A 59 8.62 10.89 15.63
C THR A 59 8.91 9.46 15.18
N LEU A 60 10.09 8.90 15.49
CA LEU A 60 10.48 7.53 15.16
C LEU A 60 9.56 6.49 15.83
N ARG A 61 8.85 6.85 16.90
CA ARG A 61 7.81 6.01 17.52
C ARG A 61 6.70 5.55 16.56
N TYR A 62 6.52 6.25 15.43
CA TYR A 62 5.58 5.86 14.39
C TYR A 62 6.04 4.66 13.55
N LEU A 63 7.33 4.33 13.61
CA LEU A 63 7.90 3.21 12.87
C LEU A 63 7.84 1.94 13.72
N SER A 64 7.45 0.84 13.09
CA SER A 64 7.69 -0.48 13.67
C SER A 64 9.18 -0.81 13.67
N ALA A 65 9.60 -1.76 14.51
CA ALA A 65 10.98 -2.24 14.54
C ALA A 65 11.45 -2.74 13.16
N ASP A 66 10.56 -3.42 12.42
CA ASP A 66 10.86 -3.93 11.07
C ASP A 66 11.05 -2.78 10.05
N GLU A 67 10.21 -1.74 10.08
CA GLU A 67 10.37 -0.58 9.21
C GLU A 67 11.67 0.17 9.51
N SER A 68 11.98 0.34 10.78
CA SER A 68 13.22 0.97 11.25
C SER A 68 14.46 0.19 10.78
N THR A 69 14.48 -1.12 11.01
CA THR A 69 15.59 -2.00 10.61
C THR A 69 15.79 -1.99 9.09
N LYS A 70 14.72 -2.09 8.32
CA LYS A 70 14.79 -2.04 6.85
C LYS A 70 15.33 -0.71 6.33
N ALA A 71 14.87 0.40 6.91
CA ALA A 71 15.33 1.73 6.52
C ALA A 71 16.83 1.91 6.81
N ILE A 72 17.29 1.51 7.99
CA ILE A 72 18.69 1.54 8.40
C ILE A 72 19.53 0.69 7.46
N HIS A 73 19.19 -0.58 7.30
CA HIS A 73 19.94 -1.51 6.45
C HIS A 73 20.04 -1.03 5.00
N GLN A 74 18.95 -0.48 4.45
CA GLN A 74 18.95 0.07 3.10
C GLN A 74 19.88 1.29 2.99
N ALA A 75 19.91 2.19 3.97
CA ALA A 75 20.78 3.34 3.97
C ALA A 75 22.26 2.94 4.09
N GLU A 76 22.57 2.04 5.01
CA GLU A 76 23.92 1.51 5.17
C GLU A 76 24.41 0.79 3.91
N ARG A 77 23.53 0.01 3.24
CA ARG A 77 23.82 -0.61 1.94
C ARG A 77 24.17 0.42 0.86
N ILE A 78 23.46 1.54 0.82
CA ILE A 78 23.76 2.64 -0.12
C ILE A 78 25.14 3.22 0.17
N GLU A 79 25.51 3.38 1.43
CA GLU A 79 26.81 3.87 1.83
C GLU A 79 27.93 2.87 1.47
N LEU A 80 27.74 1.59 1.73
CA LEU A 80 28.72 0.55 1.39
C LEU A 80 28.96 0.41 -0.12
N LYS A 81 27.93 0.66 -0.95
CA LYS A 81 28.08 0.67 -2.42
C LYS A 81 29.07 1.71 -2.97
N LYS A 82 29.51 2.65 -2.16
CA LYS A 82 30.56 3.59 -2.54
C LYS A 82 31.95 2.94 -2.54
N TYR A 83 32.12 1.81 -1.85
CA TYR A 83 33.41 1.14 -1.59
C TYR A 83 33.45 -0.30 -2.10
N TYR A 84 32.32 -0.98 -2.15
CA TYR A 84 32.20 -2.39 -2.48
C TYR A 84 31.17 -2.61 -3.61
N ASP A 85 31.37 -3.64 -4.41
CA ASP A 85 30.37 -4.09 -5.37
C ASP A 85 29.18 -4.80 -4.70
N THR A 86 28.10 -4.97 -5.48
CA THR A 86 26.84 -5.54 -4.95
C THR A 86 26.99 -6.97 -4.46
N ASP A 87 27.76 -7.81 -5.19
CA ASP A 87 27.92 -9.22 -4.86
C ASP A 87 28.72 -9.38 -3.57
N THR A 88 29.77 -8.55 -3.38
CA THR A 88 30.53 -8.49 -2.12
C THR A 88 29.64 -8.09 -0.95
N ILE A 89 28.82 -7.06 -1.10
CA ILE A 89 27.89 -6.59 -0.06
C ILE A 89 26.87 -7.67 0.31
N ASP A 90 26.31 -8.35 -0.69
CA ASP A 90 25.28 -9.39 -0.49
C ASP A 90 25.83 -10.66 0.17
N ALA A 91 27.13 -10.86 0.10
CA ALA A 91 27.84 -11.98 0.75
C ALA A 91 28.36 -11.64 2.17
N MET A 92 28.25 -10.40 2.63
CA MET A 92 28.74 -9.99 3.96
C MET A 92 27.98 -10.67 5.08
N THR A 93 28.72 -11.17 6.09
CA THR A 93 28.13 -11.47 7.39
C THR A 93 27.84 -10.18 8.15
N GLU A 94 27.07 -10.25 9.24
CA GLU A 94 26.78 -9.08 10.07
C GLU A 94 28.06 -8.45 10.65
N GLU A 95 29.04 -9.28 11.05
CA GLU A 95 30.33 -8.80 11.55
C GLU A 95 31.13 -8.08 10.45
N ALA A 96 31.16 -8.64 9.23
CA ALA A 96 31.85 -8.03 8.09
C ALA A 96 31.18 -6.72 7.68
N TRP A 97 29.85 -6.67 7.71
CA TRP A 97 29.05 -5.46 7.44
C TRP A 97 29.40 -4.34 8.42
N ASN A 98 29.35 -4.63 9.72
CA ASN A 98 29.67 -3.66 10.76
C ASN A 98 31.13 -3.20 10.71
N ALA A 99 32.07 -4.11 10.41
CA ALA A 99 33.49 -3.76 10.25
C ALA A 99 33.68 -2.82 9.03
N ALA A 100 33.06 -3.12 7.89
CA ALA A 100 33.12 -2.31 6.68
C ALA A 100 32.54 -0.89 6.91
N LEU A 101 31.44 -0.78 7.64
CA LEU A 101 30.89 0.53 8.00
C LEU A 101 31.85 1.30 8.91
N SER A 102 32.41 0.65 9.94
CA SER A 102 33.32 1.30 10.90
C SER A 102 34.68 1.66 10.29
N GLU A 103 35.08 1.03 9.18
CA GLU A 103 36.29 1.41 8.42
C GLU A 103 36.15 2.78 7.77
N HIS A 104 34.93 3.13 7.31
CA HIS A 104 34.70 4.32 6.49
C HIS A 104 33.94 5.45 7.20
N TYR A 105 33.25 5.14 8.31
CA TYR A 105 32.38 6.09 9.02
C TYR A 105 32.63 6.07 10.53
N THR A 106 32.59 7.24 11.17
CA THR A 106 32.53 7.37 12.62
C THR A 106 31.15 7.01 13.14
N GLU A 107 31.03 6.71 14.45
CA GLU A 107 29.74 6.44 15.11
C GLU A 107 28.73 7.60 14.94
N ASP A 108 29.18 8.85 15.01
CA ASP A 108 28.33 10.01 14.80
C ASP A 108 27.79 10.07 13.36
N GLN A 109 28.64 9.76 12.39
CA GLN A 109 28.22 9.71 10.98
C GLN A 109 27.22 8.58 10.74
N LEU A 110 27.46 7.39 11.30
CA LEU A 110 26.54 6.27 11.20
C LEU A 110 25.22 6.59 11.90
N SER A 111 25.25 7.20 13.08
CA SER A 111 24.03 7.65 13.77
C SER A 111 23.23 8.62 12.93
N ASN A 112 23.87 9.58 12.29
CA ASN A 112 23.20 10.54 11.40
C ASN A 112 22.60 9.87 10.16
N ILE A 113 23.30 8.91 9.54
CA ILE A 113 22.81 8.13 8.39
C ILE A 113 21.56 7.35 8.80
N ARG A 114 21.64 6.61 9.91
CA ARG A 114 20.55 5.79 10.45
C ARG A 114 19.33 6.61 10.83
N ASN A 115 19.52 7.69 11.57
CA ASN A 115 18.44 8.59 11.97
C ASN A 115 17.77 9.25 10.76
N THR A 116 18.54 9.72 9.79
CA THR A 116 18.01 10.32 8.56
C THR A 116 17.21 9.31 7.76
N ALA A 117 17.67 8.07 7.65
CA ALA A 117 16.96 6.99 6.96
C ALA A 117 15.59 6.71 7.59
N GLN A 118 15.53 6.66 8.91
CA GLN A 118 14.29 6.46 9.66
C GLN A 118 13.35 7.67 9.55
N LEU A 119 13.88 8.89 9.70
CA LEU A 119 13.09 10.11 9.53
C LEU A 119 12.50 10.22 8.12
N ASN A 120 13.22 9.82 7.08
CA ASN A 120 12.70 9.76 5.72
C ASN A 120 11.44 8.88 5.61
N GLN A 121 11.34 7.80 6.39
CA GLN A 121 10.12 6.97 6.42
C GLN A 121 8.96 7.70 7.10
N VAL A 122 9.22 8.53 8.11
CA VAL A 122 8.19 9.36 8.76
C VAL A 122 7.75 10.51 7.87
N TRP A 123 8.68 11.15 7.16
CA TRP A 123 8.38 12.27 6.25
C TRP A 123 7.64 11.85 4.99
N ASN A 124 7.74 10.58 4.60
CA ASN A 124 7.00 10.06 3.47
C ASN A 124 5.50 10.13 3.71
N ASN A 125 4.78 10.75 2.79
CA ASN A 125 3.32 10.75 2.83
C ASN A 125 2.78 9.39 2.39
N PHE A 126 2.23 8.64 3.34
CA PHE A 126 1.65 7.31 3.10
C PHE A 126 0.67 7.28 1.93
N CYS A 127 -0.14 8.34 1.76
CA CYS A 127 -1.15 8.41 0.71
C CYS A 127 -0.57 8.33 -0.71
N ILE A 128 0.69 8.75 -0.91
CA ILE A 128 1.32 8.84 -2.24
C ILE A 128 2.62 8.05 -2.37
N SER A 129 3.24 7.65 -1.25
CA SER A 129 4.55 6.99 -1.26
C SER A 129 4.46 5.49 -1.05
N SER A 130 3.36 5.00 -0.48
CA SER A 130 3.23 3.60 -0.08
C SER A 130 2.30 2.85 -1.02
N THR A 131 2.66 1.61 -1.31
CA THR A 131 1.80 0.66 -2.00
C THR A 131 1.00 -0.16 -0.98
N TYR A 132 -0.18 -0.58 -1.37
CA TYR A 132 -1.03 -1.47 -0.58
C TYR A 132 -1.84 -2.39 -1.49
N GLU A 133 -2.32 -3.50 -0.94
CA GLU A 133 -3.23 -4.39 -1.65
C GLU A 133 -4.65 -3.83 -1.57
N PRO A 134 -5.24 -3.40 -2.69
CA PRO A 134 -6.54 -2.73 -2.67
C PRO A 134 -7.71 -3.66 -2.29
N GLY A 135 -7.52 -4.97 -2.46
CA GLY A 135 -8.59 -5.95 -2.22
C GLY A 135 -9.83 -5.67 -3.06
N SER A 136 -11.01 -5.80 -2.46
CA SER A 136 -12.29 -5.65 -3.17
C SER A 136 -12.56 -4.24 -3.71
N THR A 137 -11.79 -3.23 -3.29
CA THR A 137 -11.90 -1.87 -3.88
C THR A 137 -11.41 -1.81 -5.33
N ALA A 138 -10.70 -2.85 -5.81
CA ALA A 138 -10.33 -2.99 -7.23
C ALA A 138 -11.47 -3.52 -8.12
N LYS A 139 -12.52 -4.11 -7.55
CA LYS A 139 -13.62 -4.71 -8.31
C LYS A 139 -14.38 -3.75 -9.22
N PRO A 140 -14.69 -2.51 -8.82
CA PRO A 140 -15.28 -1.51 -9.71
C PRO A 140 -14.46 -1.26 -10.97
N PHE A 141 -13.12 -1.30 -10.88
CA PHE A 141 -12.25 -1.14 -12.06
C PHE A 141 -12.35 -2.33 -13.02
N THR A 142 -12.51 -3.55 -12.49
CA THR A 142 -12.76 -4.76 -13.31
C THR A 142 -14.08 -4.62 -14.08
N VAL A 143 -15.15 -4.23 -13.40
CA VAL A 143 -16.46 -4.03 -14.04
C VAL A 143 -16.42 -2.91 -15.06
N ALA A 144 -15.81 -1.76 -14.73
CA ALA A 144 -15.64 -0.64 -15.63
C ALA A 144 -14.86 -1.03 -16.89
N THR A 145 -13.79 -1.84 -16.74
CA THR A 145 -13.03 -2.40 -17.86
C THR A 145 -13.93 -3.24 -18.77
N GLY A 146 -14.74 -4.12 -18.19
CA GLY A 146 -15.65 -4.96 -18.96
C GLY A 146 -16.69 -4.18 -19.76
N LEU A 147 -17.32 -3.21 -19.11
CA LEU A 147 -18.36 -2.37 -19.73
C LEU A 147 -17.78 -1.46 -20.81
N ASP A 148 -16.70 -0.75 -20.55
CA ASP A 148 -16.11 0.22 -21.49
C ASP A 148 -15.41 -0.46 -22.68
N SER A 149 -14.84 -1.66 -22.47
CA SER A 149 -14.29 -2.47 -23.57
C SER A 149 -15.36 -3.14 -24.44
N GLY A 150 -16.63 -3.11 -24.02
CA GLY A 150 -17.73 -3.80 -24.69
C GLY A 150 -17.73 -5.33 -24.52
N THR A 151 -16.90 -5.87 -23.63
CA THR A 151 -16.90 -7.32 -23.32
C THR A 151 -18.02 -7.71 -22.36
N LEU A 152 -18.55 -6.74 -21.61
CA LEU A 152 -19.75 -6.87 -20.81
C LEU A 152 -20.78 -5.85 -21.30
N THR A 153 -22.05 -6.26 -21.32
CA THR A 153 -23.19 -5.41 -21.73
C THR A 153 -23.91 -4.75 -20.55
N GLY A 154 -23.64 -5.25 -19.33
CA GLY A 154 -24.32 -4.81 -18.11
C GLY A 154 -25.54 -5.68 -17.72
N ASN A 155 -25.98 -6.59 -18.59
CA ASN A 155 -27.18 -7.41 -18.37
C ASN A 155 -26.85 -8.88 -18.01
N GLU A 156 -25.57 -9.20 -17.92
CA GLU A 156 -25.11 -10.55 -17.60
C GLU A 156 -25.48 -10.94 -16.17
N THR A 157 -25.65 -12.25 -15.99
CA THR A 157 -25.73 -12.86 -14.68
C THR A 157 -24.65 -13.91 -14.53
N TYR A 158 -24.16 -14.08 -13.32
CA TYR A 158 -23.10 -15.00 -12.94
C TYR A 158 -23.58 -15.92 -11.85
N TYR A 159 -23.13 -17.16 -11.87
CA TYR A 159 -23.47 -18.12 -10.84
C TYR A 159 -22.28 -18.30 -9.90
N CYS A 160 -22.52 -18.01 -8.61
CA CYS A 160 -21.52 -18.18 -7.56
C CYS A 160 -21.85 -19.41 -6.74
N ASP A 161 -21.01 -20.42 -6.79
CA ASP A 161 -21.09 -21.64 -5.96
C ASP A 161 -20.15 -21.64 -4.75
N GLY A 162 -19.41 -20.53 -4.56
CA GLY A 162 -18.55 -20.33 -3.39
C GLY A 162 -17.08 -20.12 -3.69
N GLY A 163 -16.66 -20.14 -4.95
CA GLY A 163 -15.33 -19.83 -5.39
C GLY A 163 -14.92 -20.52 -6.67
N GLU A 164 -13.75 -20.20 -7.17
CA GLU A 164 -13.19 -20.69 -8.41
C GLU A 164 -11.81 -21.35 -8.18
N THR A 165 -11.46 -22.31 -9.03
CA THR A 165 -10.12 -22.91 -9.03
C THR A 165 -9.33 -22.43 -10.23
N ILE A 166 -8.28 -21.64 -9.96
CA ILE A 166 -7.42 -21.04 -10.97
C ILE A 166 -6.02 -21.63 -10.85
N SER A 167 -5.54 -22.25 -11.92
CA SER A 167 -4.19 -22.85 -11.97
C SER A 167 -3.89 -23.79 -10.78
N GLY A 168 -4.89 -24.54 -10.33
CA GLY A 168 -4.77 -25.47 -9.21
C GLY A 168 -4.92 -24.84 -7.81
N HIS A 169 -5.11 -23.52 -7.72
CA HIS A 169 -5.36 -22.81 -6.47
C HIS A 169 -6.83 -22.46 -6.34
N HIS A 170 -7.47 -22.91 -5.25
CA HIS A 170 -8.86 -22.56 -4.97
C HIS A 170 -8.94 -21.18 -4.31
N ILE A 171 -9.67 -20.25 -4.95
CA ILE A 171 -9.95 -18.92 -4.44
C ILE A 171 -11.40 -18.86 -3.98
N SER A 172 -11.60 -18.83 -2.68
CA SER A 172 -12.93 -18.82 -2.09
C SER A 172 -13.64 -17.47 -2.22
N CYS A 173 -14.94 -17.51 -2.44
CA CYS A 173 -15.80 -16.36 -2.22
C CYS A 173 -15.97 -16.09 -0.72
N ILE A 174 -16.33 -14.85 -0.35
CA ILE A 174 -16.63 -14.48 1.03
C ILE A 174 -17.78 -15.33 1.59
N LYS A 175 -18.79 -15.63 0.77
CA LYS A 175 -19.85 -16.58 1.08
C LYS A 175 -19.50 -17.94 0.49
N ARG A 176 -18.90 -18.80 1.28
CA ARG A 176 -18.42 -20.12 0.84
C ARG A 176 -19.50 -21.08 0.33
N ALA A 177 -20.76 -20.86 0.75
CA ALA A 177 -21.91 -21.61 0.24
C ALA A 177 -22.45 -21.09 -1.11
N GLY A 178 -21.78 -20.07 -1.68
CA GLY A 178 -22.19 -19.39 -2.88
C GLY A 178 -23.32 -18.36 -2.67
N HIS A 179 -23.36 -17.38 -3.56
CA HIS A 179 -24.44 -16.38 -3.61
C HIS A 179 -25.59 -16.83 -4.52
N GLY A 180 -25.37 -17.86 -5.35
CA GLY A 180 -26.30 -18.28 -6.41
C GLY A 180 -26.17 -17.39 -7.64
N VAL A 181 -27.25 -17.14 -8.33
CA VAL A 181 -27.30 -16.28 -9.52
C VAL A 181 -27.31 -14.82 -9.09
N GLU A 182 -26.38 -14.03 -9.60
CA GLU A 182 -26.23 -12.60 -9.32
C GLU A 182 -26.07 -11.80 -10.63
N THR A 183 -26.67 -10.63 -10.69
CA THR A 183 -26.36 -9.61 -11.70
C THR A 183 -24.99 -8.99 -11.40
N ILE A 184 -24.41 -8.21 -12.35
CA ILE A 184 -23.17 -7.45 -12.12
C ILE A 184 -23.32 -6.53 -10.90
N GLN A 185 -24.46 -5.85 -10.76
CA GLN A 185 -24.73 -4.99 -9.61
C GLN A 185 -24.71 -5.79 -8.30
N GLN A 186 -25.42 -6.88 -8.22
CA GLN A 186 -25.46 -7.75 -7.04
C GLN A 186 -24.08 -8.32 -6.70
N SER A 187 -23.29 -8.67 -7.73
CA SER A 187 -21.92 -9.16 -7.54
C SER A 187 -20.99 -8.12 -6.90
N LEU A 188 -21.19 -6.82 -7.22
CA LEU A 188 -20.48 -5.73 -6.57
C LEU A 188 -21.00 -5.47 -5.15
N GLU A 189 -22.32 -5.43 -4.94
CA GLU A 189 -22.95 -5.24 -3.63
C GLU A 189 -22.53 -6.32 -2.62
N ASN A 190 -22.51 -7.59 -3.06
CA ASN A 190 -22.10 -8.72 -2.25
C ASN A 190 -20.59 -8.96 -2.24
N SER A 191 -19.82 -8.14 -2.97
CA SER A 191 -18.37 -8.32 -3.13
C SER A 191 -18.01 -9.77 -3.55
N CYS A 192 -18.76 -10.35 -4.48
CA CYS A 192 -18.61 -11.73 -4.93
C CYS A 192 -17.29 -11.93 -5.67
N ASN A 193 -16.37 -12.73 -5.11
CA ASN A 193 -15.10 -13.02 -5.78
C ASN A 193 -15.29 -13.88 -7.02
N ASP A 194 -16.15 -14.88 -6.92
CA ASP A 194 -16.44 -15.84 -7.97
C ASP A 194 -16.98 -15.15 -9.23
N ALA A 195 -18.06 -14.38 -9.12
CA ALA A 195 -18.60 -13.62 -10.25
C ALA A 195 -17.56 -12.66 -10.88
N LEU A 196 -16.75 -12.01 -10.07
CA LEU A 196 -15.71 -11.11 -10.56
C LEU A 196 -14.58 -11.85 -11.30
N MET A 197 -14.24 -13.07 -10.88
CA MET A 197 -13.30 -13.94 -11.60
C MET A 197 -13.88 -14.37 -12.96
N GLN A 198 -15.17 -14.76 -13.02
CA GLN A 198 -15.86 -15.08 -14.27
C GLN A 198 -15.87 -13.88 -15.23
N MET A 199 -16.18 -12.66 -14.72
CA MET A 199 -16.08 -11.42 -15.50
C MET A 199 -14.66 -11.19 -16.04
N SER A 200 -13.62 -11.42 -15.23
CA SER A 200 -12.22 -11.24 -15.65
C SER A 200 -11.83 -12.17 -16.78
N TYR A 201 -12.35 -13.39 -16.82
CA TYR A 201 -12.16 -14.33 -17.95
C TYR A 201 -12.81 -13.79 -19.23
N ALA A 202 -14.03 -13.25 -19.14
CA ALA A 202 -14.70 -12.65 -20.30
C ALA A 202 -13.94 -11.43 -20.84
N ILE A 203 -13.39 -10.61 -19.95
CA ILE A 203 -12.59 -9.42 -20.29
C ILE A 203 -11.28 -9.81 -20.99
N GLY A 204 -10.62 -10.82 -20.48
CA GLY A 204 -9.36 -11.33 -20.97
C GLY A 204 -8.14 -10.45 -20.65
N PRO A 205 -6.92 -11.02 -20.74
CA PRO A 205 -5.71 -10.36 -20.28
C PRO A 205 -5.33 -9.12 -21.09
N ALA A 206 -5.62 -9.11 -22.40
CA ALA A 206 -5.28 -7.98 -23.25
C ALA A 206 -6.07 -6.70 -22.89
N ASN A 207 -7.40 -6.83 -22.70
CA ASN A 207 -8.23 -5.71 -22.25
C ASN A 207 -7.85 -5.31 -20.83
N PHE A 208 -7.63 -6.28 -19.93
CA PHE A 208 -7.25 -5.98 -18.55
C PHE A 208 -5.95 -5.15 -18.50
N SER A 209 -4.91 -5.56 -19.21
CA SER A 209 -3.63 -4.83 -19.30
C SER A 209 -3.80 -3.43 -19.91
N ARG A 210 -4.58 -3.32 -20.99
CA ARG A 210 -4.87 -2.02 -21.62
C ARG A 210 -5.54 -1.06 -20.64
N TYR A 211 -6.53 -1.51 -19.89
CA TYR A 211 -7.27 -0.66 -18.96
C TYR A 211 -6.50 -0.33 -17.68
N GLN A 212 -5.57 -1.18 -17.25
CA GLN A 212 -4.61 -0.78 -16.21
C GLN A 212 -3.88 0.51 -16.61
N HIS A 213 -3.42 0.61 -17.86
CA HIS A 213 -2.80 1.84 -18.37
C HIS A 213 -3.78 3.02 -18.46
N ILE A 214 -5.01 2.79 -18.92
CA ILE A 214 -6.06 3.84 -19.01
C ILE A 214 -6.36 4.41 -17.62
N PHE A 215 -6.43 3.58 -16.58
CA PHE A 215 -6.61 4.00 -15.20
C PHE A 215 -5.32 4.47 -14.51
N ASN A 216 -4.20 4.57 -15.24
CA ASN A 216 -2.88 4.95 -14.75
C ASN A 216 -2.30 4.05 -13.64
N PHE A 217 -2.75 2.80 -13.51
CA PHE A 217 -2.13 1.86 -12.59
C PHE A 217 -0.72 1.48 -13.05
N GLY A 218 0.26 1.62 -12.15
CA GLY A 218 1.65 1.30 -12.41
C GLY A 218 2.40 2.32 -13.29
N LEU A 219 1.78 3.43 -13.65
CA LEU A 219 2.44 4.56 -14.31
C LEU A 219 2.98 5.53 -13.26
N LYS A 220 4.17 6.11 -13.55
CA LYS A 220 4.80 7.15 -12.72
C LYS A 220 4.47 8.53 -13.26
#